data_0a54332a184def5990222de04f359bde
#
_entry.id   0a54332a184def5990222de04f359bde
#
_cell.length_a   1.000
_cell.length_b   1.000
_cell.length_c   1.000
_cell.angle_alpha   90.00
_cell.angle_beta   90.00
_cell.angle_gamma   90.00
#
_symmetry.space_group_name_H-M   'P 1'
#
loop_
_entity.id
_entity.type
_entity.pdbx_description
1 polymer ?
#
loop_
_entity_poly.entity_id
_entity_poly.type
_entity_poly.pdbx_seq_one_letter_code
_entity_poly.pdbx_strand_id
1 'polypeptide(L)'
;MVNEKFRKALANMCEELELEEDEQPLLFDDMSYDGAIVGMTYDHRVVYSYERMVEELMRDQGWEELDAVEWIDYNTLGALPGAECRGGKAPIILMDDVESLIFRYGD
;
A
#
# COMPACT_ATOMS: atom_id res chain seq x y z
N MET A 1 2.85 9.04 -15.40
CA MET A 1 2.37 7.76 -14.89
C MET A 1 1.65 7.97 -13.56
N VAL A 2 0.74 7.10 -13.23
CA VAL A 2 -0.09 7.26 -12.04
C VAL A 2 0.76 7.33 -10.77
N ASN A 3 1.77 6.46 -10.64
CA ASN A 3 2.63 6.43 -9.48
C ASN A 3 3.42 7.73 -9.27
N GLU A 4 3.92 8.32 -10.33
CA GLU A 4 4.65 9.59 -10.22
C GLU A 4 3.71 10.73 -9.84
N LYS A 5 2.52 10.76 -10.41
CA LYS A 5 1.52 11.77 -10.09
C LYS A 5 1.09 11.66 -8.63
N PHE A 6 0.89 10.44 -8.15
CA PHE A 6 0.50 10.22 -6.77
C PHE A 6 1.60 10.66 -5.80
N ARG A 7 2.84 10.27 -6.07
CA ARG A 7 3.96 10.63 -5.19
C ARG A 7 4.16 12.14 -5.13
N LYS A 8 4.01 12.81 -6.27
CA LYS A 8 4.10 14.27 -6.33
C LYS A 8 2.95 14.92 -5.56
N ALA A 9 1.74 14.44 -5.75
CA ALA A 9 0.58 14.95 -5.03
C ALA A 9 0.75 14.77 -3.52
N LEU A 10 1.28 13.63 -3.11
CA LEU A 10 1.53 13.34 -1.70
C LEU A 10 2.55 14.30 -1.12
N ALA A 11 3.64 14.54 -1.83
CA ALA A 11 4.67 15.49 -1.39
C ALA A 11 4.09 16.91 -1.27
N ASN A 12 3.27 17.32 -2.25
CA ASN A 12 2.62 18.62 -2.22
C ASN A 12 1.66 18.76 -1.04
N MET A 13 0.93 17.69 -0.75
CA MET A 13 0.02 17.68 0.41
C MET A 13 0.77 17.83 1.72
N CYS A 14 1.87 17.07 1.89
CA CYS A 14 2.67 17.17 3.10
C CYS A 14 3.22 18.57 3.31
N GLU A 15 3.65 19.23 2.23
CA GLU A 15 4.15 20.58 2.28
C GLU A 15 3.04 21.58 2.61
N GLU A 16 1.90 21.45 1.94
CA GLU A 16 0.76 22.34 2.14
C GLU A 16 0.20 22.28 3.57
N LEU A 17 0.13 21.06 4.12
CA LEU A 17 -0.38 20.85 5.48
C LEU A 17 0.71 21.02 6.54
N GLU A 18 1.95 21.29 6.14
CA GLU A 18 3.08 21.47 7.03
C GLU A 18 3.24 20.29 8.00
N LEU A 19 3.12 19.08 7.47
CA LEU A 19 3.23 17.88 8.28
C LEU A 19 4.67 17.63 8.75
N GLU A 20 4.80 17.34 10.04
CA GLU A 20 6.08 16.93 10.61
C GLU A 20 6.48 15.56 10.06
N GLU A 21 7.74 15.21 10.19
CA GLU A 21 8.26 13.96 9.65
C GLU A 21 7.48 12.73 10.14
N ASP A 22 7.11 12.71 11.43
CA ASP A 22 6.35 11.61 12.01
C ASP A 22 4.87 11.61 11.65
N GLU A 23 4.38 12.71 11.06
CA GLU A 23 3.00 12.83 10.60
C GLU A 23 2.84 12.51 9.13
N GLN A 24 3.94 12.41 8.40
CA GLN A 24 3.89 12.13 6.96
C GLN A 24 3.60 10.67 6.70
N PRO A 25 2.73 10.37 5.71
CA PRO A 25 2.42 8.99 5.38
C PRO A 25 3.64 8.24 4.84
N LEU A 26 3.79 7.00 5.27
CA LEU A 26 4.87 6.13 4.80
C LEU A 26 4.37 5.32 3.60
N LEU A 27 5.28 5.10 2.66
CA LEU A 27 5.03 4.25 1.49
C LEU A 27 5.96 3.04 1.57
N PHE A 28 5.57 1.96 0.92
CA PHE A 28 6.50 0.85 0.74
C PHE A 28 7.62 1.28 -0.21
N ASP A 29 8.83 0.84 0.09
CA ASP A 29 10.01 1.18 -0.72
C ASP A 29 9.93 0.60 -2.13
N ASP A 30 9.30 -0.55 -2.28
CA ASP A 30 9.15 -1.19 -3.59
C ASP A 30 8.11 -0.43 -4.41
N MET A 31 8.56 0.28 -5.42
CA MET A 31 7.69 1.09 -6.27
C MET A 31 6.72 0.26 -7.12
N SER A 32 6.95 -1.05 -7.22
CA SER A 32 5.99 -1.94 -7.90
C SER A 32 4.62 -1.87 -7.22
N TYR A 33 4.59 -1.60 -5.93
CA TYR A 33 3.34 -1.51 -5.17
C TYR A 33 2.56 -0.22 -5.40
N ASP A 34 3.15 0.77 -6.05
CA ASP A 34 2.46 2.05 -6.26
C ASP A 34 1.14 1.86 -7.03
N GLY A 35 1.11 0.91 -7.97
CA GLY A 35 -0.11 0.60 -8.70
C GLY A 35 -1.21 -0.03 -7.86
N ALA A 36 -0.88 -0.46 -6.65
CA ALA A 36 -1.82 -1.06 -5.72
C ALA A 36 -2.43 -0.06 -4.74
N ILE A 37 -2.00 1.20 -4.78
CA ILE A 37 -2.53 2.24 -3.90
C ILE A 37 -3.96 2.56 -4.32
N VAL A 38 -4.89 2.49 -3.37
CA VAL A 38 -6.31 2.75 -3.64
C VAL A 38 -6.83 4.00 -2.95
N GLY A 39 -6.06 4.58 -2.05
CA GLY A 39 -6.50 5.81 -1.40
C GLY A 39 -5.73 6.11 -0.13
N MET A 40 -6.30 6.97 0.68
CA MET A 40 -5.70 7.43 1.92
C MET A 40 -6.77 7.56 2.98
N THR A 41 -6.41 7.29 4.22
CA THR A 41 -7.32 7.45 5.35
C THR A 41 -7.36 8.92 5.80
N TYR A 42 -8.34 9.24 6.65
CA TYR A 42 -8.49 10.62 7.15
C TYR A 42 -7.29 11.04 8.03
N ASP A 43 -6.57 10.08 8.60
CA ASP A 43 -5.38 10.35 9.41
C ASP A 43 -4.08 10.24 8.60
N HIS A 44 -4.17 10.38 7.28
CA HIS A 44 -3.04 10.43 6.35
C HIS A 44 -2.22 9.16 6.29
N ARG A 45 -2.88 8.01 6.27
CA ARG A 45 -2.23 6.73 6.03
C ARG A 45 -2.62 6.24 4.64
N VAL A 46 -1.63 5.81 3.86
CA VAL A 46 -1.87 5.33 2.50
C VAL A 46 -2.41 3.91 2.55
N VAL A 47 -3.44 3.64 1.76
CA VAL A 47 -4.11 2.33 1.71
C VAL A 47 -3.70 1.60 0.44
N TYR A 48 -3.17 0.40 0.59
CA TYR A 48 -2.81 -0.48 -0.51
C TYR A 48 -3.80 -1.64 -0.58
N SER A 49 -4.16 -2.05 -1.80
CA SER A 49 -4.96 -3.25 -2.01
C SER A 49 -4.04 -4.47 -2.09
N TYR A 50 -4.21 -5.44 -1.20
CA TYR A 50 -3.42 -6.66 -1.20
C TYR A 50 -3.52 -7.39 -2.54
N GLU A 51 -4.74 -7.53 -3.06
CA GLU A 51 -4.98 -8.19 -4.34
C GLU A 51 -4.19 -7.52 -5.48
N ARG A 52 -4.21 -6.19 -5.51
CA ARG A 52 -3.45 -5.45 -6.52
C ARG A 52 -1.95 -5.54 -6.31
N MET A 53 -1.49 -5.63 -5.05
CA MET A 53 -0.07 -5.85 -4.76
C MET A 53 0.40 -7.16 -5.37
N VAL A 54 -0.40 -8.21 -5.23
CA VAL A 54 -0.10 -9.52 -5.83
C VAL A 54 -0.02 -9.40 -7.35
N GLU A 55 -1.01 -8.75 -7.97
CA GLU A 55 -1.04 -8.55 -9.40
C GLU A 55 0.17 -7.77 -9.92
N GLU A 56 0.56 -6.72 -9.20
CA GLU A 56 1.71 -5.91 -9.58
C GLU A 56 3.01 -6.72 -9.56
N LEU A 57 3.20 -7.53 -8.53
CA LEU A 57 4.38 -8.38 -8.46
C LEU A 57 4.40 -9.45 -9.54
N MET A 58 3.27 -10.07 -9.81
CA MET A 58 3.16 -11.06 -10.87
C MET A 58 3.55 -10.46 -12.21
N ARG A 59 3.07 -9.24 -12.48
CA ARG A 59 3.36 -8.57 -13.73
C ARG A 59 4.83 -8.12 -13.82
N ASP A 60 5.33 -7.49 -12.77
CA ASP A 60 6.67 -6.90 -12.79
C ASP A 60 7.78 -7.94 -12.70
N GLN A 61 7.57 -9.00 -11.94
CA GLN A 61 8.58 -10.03 -11.72
C GLN A 61 8.37 -11.28 -12.57
N GLY A 62 7.22 -11.42 -13.19
CA GLY A 62 6.88 -12.64 -13.93
C GLY A 62 6.62 -13.82 -13.02
N TRP A 63 6.27 -13.59 -11.77
CA TRP A 63 6.02 -14.66 -10.79
C TRP A 63 4.60 -15.19 -10.89
N GLU A 64 4.42 -16.40 -10.37
CA GLU A 64 3.10 -16.98 -10.19
C GLU A 64 2.48 -16.39 -8.92
N GLU A 65 1.17 -16.52 -8.78
CA GLU A 65 0.42 -15.97 -7.67
C GLU A 65 0.98 -16.39 -6.31
N LEU A 66 1.26 -17.69 -6.16
CA LEU A 66 1.77 -18.21 -4.89
C LEU A 66 3.09 -17.55 -4.49
N ASP A 67 3.98 -17.37 -5.45
CA ASP A 67 5.26 -16.73 -5.20
C ASP A 67 5.10 -15.28 -4.76
N ALA A 68 4.18 -14.57 -5.42
CA ALA A 68 3.90 -13.18 -5.07
C ALA A 68 3.29 -13.07 -3.67
N VAL A 69 2.35 -13.95 -3.35
CA VAL A 69 1.72 -13.98 -2.03
C VAL A 69 2.75 -14.25 -0.93
N GLU A 70 3.60 -15.24 -1.13
CA GLU A 70 4.65 -15.58 -0.16
C GLU A 70 5.61 -14.41 0.07
N TRP A 71 5.99 -13.73 -1.01
CA TRP A 71 6.88 -12.59 -0.92
C TRP A 71 6.24 -11.45 -0.10
N ILE A 72 4.99 -11.11 -0.40
CA ILE A 72 4.29 -10.04 0.29
C ILE A 72 4.13 -10.36 1.78
N ASP A 73 3.66 -11.56 2.08
CA ASP A 73 3.41 -11.96 3.47
C ASP A 73 4.69 -11.96 4.30
N TYR A 74 5.78 -12.42 3.71
CA TYR A 74 7.04 -12.56 4.44
C TYR A 74 7.83 -11.26 4.52
N ASN A 75 7.95 -10.54 3.42
CA ASN A 75 8.84 -9.39 3.33
C ASN A 75 8.11 -8.06 3.55
N THR A 76 6.90 -7.92 3.05
CA THR A 76 6.19 -6.64 3.08
C THR A 76 5.34 -6.50 4.35
N LEU A 77 4.44 -7.45 4.58
CA LEU A 77 3.59 -7.40 5.77
C LEU A 77 4.39 -7.61 7.04
N GLY A 78 5.44 -8.43 6.97
CA GLY A 78 6.32 -8.66 8.10
C GLY A 78 7.08 -7.42 8.57
N ALA A 79 7.22 -6.42 7.71
CA ALA A 79 7.90 -5.17 8.04
C ALA A 79 6.98 -4.14 8.70
N LEU A 80 5.66 -4.32 8.63
CA LEU A 80 4.70 -3.35 9.17
C LEU A 80 4.84 -3.10 10.69
N PRO A 81 5.03 -4.13 11.53
CA PRO A 81 5.20 -3.88 12.96
C PRO A 81 6.36 -2.93 13.27
N GLY A 82 7.45 -3.04 12.51
CA GLY A 82 8.59 -2.14 12.66
C GLY A 82 8.24 -0.71 12.31
N ALA A 83 7.49 -0.51 11.24
CA ALA A 83 7.06 0.83 10.82
C ALA A 83 6.11 1.44 11.85
N GLU A 84 5.20 0.66 12.39
CA GLU A 84 4.27 1.13 13.42
C GLU A 84 5.01 1.52 14.71
N CYS A 85 6.01 0.73 15.09
CA CYS A 85 6.80 1.01 16.28
C CYS A 85 7.60 2.29 16.17
N ARG A 86 7.90 2.74 14.96
CA ARG A 86 8.63 4.01 14.76
C ARG A 86 7.73 5.24 14.84
N GLY A 87 6.45 5.04 15.12
CA GLY A 87 5.51 6.14 15.33
C GLY A 87 5.10 6.87 14.06
N GLY A 88 5.46 6.36 12.90
CA GLY A 88 5.07 6.95 11.64
C GLY A 88 3.67 6.54 11.22
N LYS A 89 3.23 7.09 10.10
CA LYS A 89 1.93 6.77 9.50
C LYS A 89 2.09 5.56 8.59
N ALA A 90 2.17 4.37 9.19
CA ALA A 90 2.38 3.12 8.47
C ALA A 90 1.27 2.85 7.45
N PRO A 91 1.60 2.21 6.32
CA PRO A 91 0.58 1.85 5.33
C PRO A 91 -0.49 0.94 5.91
N ILE A 92 -1.69 1.04 5.36
CA ILE A 92 -2.80 0.16 5.70
C ILE A 92 -3.00 -0.80 4.53
N ILE A 93 -3.20 -2.07 4.84
CA ILE A 93 -3.43 -3.09 3.83
C ILE A 93 -4.91 -3.46 3.81
N LEU A 94 -5.54 -3.25 2.67
CA LEU A 94 -6.91 -3.65 2.43
C LEU A 94 -6.88 -5.05 1.82
N MET A 95 -7.29 -6.05 2.58
CA MET A 95 -7.21 -7.44 2.12
C MET A 95 -8.26 -7.75 1.05
N ASP A 96 -9.50 -7.36 1.31
CA ASP A 96 -10.60 -7.55 0.36
C ASP A 96 -11.44 -6.28 0.30
N ASP A 97 -11.78 -5.83 -0.89
CA ASP A 97 -12.74 -4.75 -1.04
C ASP A 97 -14.16 -5.31 -0.97
N VAL A 98 -15.15 -4.42 -1.01
CA VAL A 98 -16.56 -4.82 -0.87
C VAL A 98 -16.97 -5.78 -1.98
N GLU A 99 -16.55 -5.52 -3.20
CA GLU A 99 -16.91 -6.37 -4.34
C GLU A 99 -16.32 -7.77 -4.20
N SER A 100 -15.07 -7.86 -3.77
CA SER A 100 -14.42 -9.15 -3.53
C SER A 100 -15.09 -9.93 -2.42
N LEU A 101 -15.52 -9.25 -1.36
CA LEU A 101 -16.24 -9.90 -0.26
C LEU A 101 -17.58 -10.45 -0.72
N ILE A 102 -18.30 -9.68 -1.52
CA ILE A 102 -19.58 -10.13 -2.08
C ILE A 102 -19.37 -11.34 -2.99
N PHE A 103 -18.35 -11.28 -3.84
CA PHE A 103 -18.04 -12.37 -4.76
C PHE A 103 -17.72 -13.68 -4.03
N ARG A 104 -16.91 -13.59 -2.96
CA ARG A 104 -16.44 -14.78 -2.25
C ARG A 104 -17.46 -15.35 -1.28
N TYR A 105 -18.20 -14.49 -0.59
CA TYR A 105 -19.01 -14.88 0.55
C TYR A 105 -20.50 -14.55 0.40
N GLY A 106 -20.85 -13.79 -0.62
CA GLY A 106 -22.25 -13.47 -0.88
C GLY A 106 -22.96 -14.65 -1.58
N ASP A 107 -24.24 -14.73 -1.42
CA ASP A 107 -25.03 -15.80 -2.05
C ASP A 107 -25.28 -15.60 -3.54
#